data_31ce6479a187371af788f0fcac338e78
#
_entry.id   31ce6479a187371af788f0fcac338e78
#
_cell.length_a   1.000
_cell.length_b   1.000
_cell.length_c   1.000
_cell.angle_alpha   90.00
_cell.angle_beta   90.00
_cell.angle_gamma   90.00
#
_symmetry.space_group_name_H-M   'P 1'
#
loop_
_entity.id
_entity.type
_entity.pdbx_description
1 polymer ?
#
loop_
_entity_poly.entity_id
_entity_poly.type
_entity_poly.pdbx_seq_one_letter_code
_entity_poly.pdbx_strand_id
1 'polypeptide(L)'
;MQTLRQDAQAIIDKALADALPDAAVRRALAQFHAPEGRLVLIAAGKAAWQMAHAASAALGEAVTGGAVITKYGHSQGPIGSLEIYEAGHPVPDDNSYRATARALALVSGLRAEDTVLFLLSGGGSALFESPLVPADEMADITRQLLACGADIVEMNTLRKRLSAVKGGRFAERCFPAKVFSIVLSDILGDPLDMIASGPACPDSSTCAQALAIVKKYSLRLSDRALALLTRETPKTLSNIETHITGSVHQLCASAEAAARRLGYTPVVLTSCLRCTARDAGSFLASIAQSHQDCTSSLAFIAGGETVVQLTGAGLGGRNQELALAAAQEIAGCKDTAVFSFGSDGTDGPTGAAGGYCDGGTRAALAAKGISIPDVLRQNDSYHALQACGGLIVTGPTGTNVNDLSVLLIRR
;
A
#
# COMPACT_ATOMS: atom_id res chain seq x y z
N MET A 1 -32.55 -11.12 -12.26
CA MET A 1 -31.51 -10.14 -12.66
C MET A 1 -30.67 -9.81 -11.44
N GLN A 2 -29.35 -9.83 -11.57
CA GLN A 2 -28.43 -9.43 -10.50
C GLN A 2 -28.57 -7.92 -10.25
N THR A 3 -28.51 -7.45 -9.01
CA THR A 3 -28.67 -6.02 -8.69
C THR A 3 -27.33 -5.28 -8.82
N LEU A 4 -27.33 -3.96 -8.99
CA LEU A 4 -26.09 -3.14 -8.98
C LEU A 4 -25.26 -3.35 -7.70
N ARG A 5 -25.93 -3.55 -6.56
CA ARG A 5 -25.26 -3.86 -5.29
C ARG A 5 -24.53 -5.20 -5.32
N GLN A 6 -25.12 -6.21 -5.95
CA GLN A 6 -24.47 -7.52 -6.14
C GLN A 6 -23.29 -7.44 -7.10
N ASP A 7 -23.37 -6.62 -8.15
CA ASP A 7 -22.24 -6.39 -9.04
C ASP A 7 -21.10 -5.67 -8.32
N ALA A 8 -21.44 -4.63 -7.55
CA ALA A 8 -20.45 -3.93 -6.72
C ALA A 8 -19.74 -4.90 -5.77
N GLN A 9 -20.51 -5.76 -5.07
CA GLN A 9 -19.94 -6.77 -4.16
C GLN A 9 -19.02 -7.74 -4.89
N ALA A 10 -19.41 -8.24 -6.06
CA ALA A 10 -18.59 -9.16 -6.86
C ALA A 10 -17.27 -8.52 -7.31
N ILE A 11 -17.29 -7.21 -7.65
CA ILE A 11 -16.08 -6.46 -8.00
C ILE A 11 -15.19 -6.29 -6.77
N ILE A 12 -15.76 -5.93 -5.61
CA ILE A 12 -15.04 -5.77 -4.34
C ILE A 12 -14.36 -7.08 -3.95
N ASP A 13 -15.12 -8.18 -3.91
CA ASP A 13 -14.62 -9.49 -3.50
C ASP A 13 -13.45 -9.95 -4.39
N LYS A 14 -13.60 -9.78 -5.71
CA LYS A 14 -12.55 -10.15 -6.65
C LYS A 14 -11.31 -9.27 -6.52
N ALA A 15 -11.49 -7.97 -6.40
CA ALA A 15 -10.39 -7.03 -6.25
C ALA A 15 -9.59 -7.31 -4.97
N LEU A 16 -10.28 -7.55 -3.85
CA LEU A 16 -9.65 -7.89 -2.58
C LEU A 16 -8.93 -9.25 -2.63
N ALA A 17 -9.57 -10.29 -3.19
CA ALA A 17 -8.96 -11.62 -3.30
C ALA A 17 -7.65 -11.60 -4.10
N ASP A 18 -7.59 -10.81 -5.17
CA ASP A 18 -6.39 -10.68 -6.00
C ASP A 18 -5.32 -9.79 -5.37
N ALA A 19 -5.71 -8.90 -4.45
CA ALA A 19 -4.81 -8.02 -3.72
C ALA A 19 -4.18 -8.68 -2.48
N LEU A 20 -4.64 -9.88 -2.10
CA LEU A 20 -4.06 -10.60 -0.96
C LEU A 20 -2.57 -10.90 -1.19
N PRO A 21 -1.74 -10.84 -0.14
CA PRO A 21 -0.32 -11.14 -0.23
C PRO A 21 -0.01 -12.50 -0.85
N ASP A 22 -0.81 -13.53 -0.54
CA ASP A 22 -0.65 -14.87 -1.10
C ASP A 22 -0.82 -14.92 -2.62
N ALA A 23 -1.86 -14.25 -3.13
CA ALA A 23 -2.12 -14.17 -4.55
C ALA A 23 -1.02 -13.38 -5.28
N ALA A 24 -0.56 -12.30 -4.66
CA ALA A 24 0.52 -11.45 -5.18
C ALA A 24 1.84 -12.24 -5.29
N VAL A 25 2.22 -12.96 -4.25
CA VAL A 25 3.44 -13.80 -4.23
C VAL A 25 3.35 -14.89 -5.28
N ARG A 26 2.25 -15.64 -5.36
CA ARG A 26 2.09 -16.71 -6.37
C ARG A 26 2.19 -16.18 -7.81
N ARG A 27 1.65 -14.99 -8.09
CA ARG A 27 1.78 -14.36 -9.43
C ARG A 27 3.24 -14.05 -9.78
N ALA A 28 4.00 -13.50 -8.85
CA ALA A 28 5.42 -13.22 -9.08
C ALA A 28 6.24 -14.50 -9.24
N LEU A 29 5.98 -15.50 -8.40
CA LEU A 29 6.70 -16.78 -8.45
C LEU A 29 6.46 -17.57 -9.74
N ALA A 30 5.40 -17.28 -10.51
CA ALA A 30 5.21 -17.85 -11.83
C ALA A 30 6.33 -17.46 -12.84
N GLN A 31 7.10 -16.41 -12.56
CA GLN A 31 8.25 -15.97 -13.33
C GLN A 31 9.58 -16.31 -12.66
N PHE A 32 9.54 -16.91 -11.47
CA PHE A 32 10.72 -17.27 -10.70
C PHE A 32 11.31 -18.61 -11.17
N HIS A 33 12.62 -18.63 -11.33
CA HIS A 33 13.38 -19.85 -11.63
C HIS A 33 14.26 -20.18 -10.41
N ALA A 34 14.08 -21.40 -9.89
CA ALA A 34 14.87 -21.86 -8.76
C ALA A 34 16.38 -21.85 -9.11
N PRO A 35 17.25 -21.37 -8.19
CA PRO A 35 18.68 -21.35 -8.41
C PRO A 35 19.27 -22.77 -8.36
N GLU A 36 20.47 -22.92 -8.94
CA GLU A 36 21.27 -24.15 -8.76
C GLU A 36 21.91 -24.22 -7.36
N GLY A 37 22.14 -23.05 -6.74
CA GLY A 37 22.67 -22.89 -5.40
C GLY A 37 21.60 -22.78 -4.31
N ARG A 38 21.92 -22.04 -3.26
CA ARG A 38 21.00 -21.78 -2.13
C ARG A 38 19.91 -20.78 -2.51
N LEU A 39 18.71 -21.03 -2.03
CA LEU A 39 17.61 -20.06 -2.05
C LEU A 39 17.37 -19.56 -0.62
N VAL A 40 17.81 -18.33 -0.34
CA VAL A 40 17.63 -17.67 0.96
C VAL A 40 16.42 -16.73 0.89
N LEU A 41 15.43 -16.94 1.75
CA LEU A 41 14.23 -16.11 1.81
C LEU A 41 14.38 -15.06 2.90
N ILE A 42 14.30 -13.78 2.52
CA ILE A 42 14.23 -12.66 3.47
C ILE A 42 12.91 -11.92 3.23
N ALA A 43 12.11 -11.79 4.28
CA ALA A 43 10.83 -11.09 4.22
C ALA A 43 10.78 -9.96 5.26
N ALA A 44 10.32 -8.78 4.87
CA ALA A 44 10.21 -7.62 5.76
C ALA A 44 8.94 -6.79 5.50
N GLY A 45 8.23 -6.42 6.56
CA GLY A 45 7.02 -5.61 6.49
C GLY A 45 5.84 -6.21 7.24
N LYS A 46 4.70 -5.50 7.27
CA LYS A 46 3.50 -5.94 7.99
C LYS A 46 2.93 -7.25 7.45
N ALA A 47 3.02 -7.50 6.14
CA ALA A 47 2.56 -8.72 5.47
C ALA A 47 3.70 -9.75 5.27
N ALA A 48 4.89 -9.53 5.86
CA ALA A 48 6.07 -10.37 5.63
C ALA A 48 5.83 -11.84 5.99
N TRP A 49 5.12 -12.10 7.10
CA TRP A 49 4.81 -13.48 7.49
C TRP A 49 3.94 -14.18 6.43
N GLN A 50 2.87 -13.52 5.99
CA GLN A 50 1.93 -14.09 5.03
C GLN A 50 2.57 -14.29 3.65
N MET A 51 3.40 -13.32 3.20
CA MET A 51 4.16 -13.46 1.96
C MET A 51 5.16 -14.62 2.03
N ALA A 52 5.90 -14.76 3.15
CA ALA A 52 6.85 -15.83 3.36
C ALA A 52 6.16 -17.20 3.45
N HIS A 53 5.01 -17.29 4.11
CA HIS A 53 4.19 -18.50 4.17
C HIS A 53 3.75 -18.92 2.75
N ALA A 54 3.23 -18.00 1.96
CA ALA A 54 2.83 -18.27 0.57
C ALA A 54 4.00 -18.72 -0.31
N ALA A 55 5.17 -18.06 -0.17
CA ALA A 55 6.38 -18.42 -0.90
C ALA A 55 6.91 -19.82 -0.49
N SER A 56 6.97 -20.10 0.81
CA SER A 56 7.39 -21.41 1.31
C SER A 56 6.45 -22.53 0.90
N ALA A 57 5.13 -22.27 0.89
CA ALA A 57 4.15 -23.25 0.42
C ALA A 57 4.29 -23.54 -1.09
N ALA A 58 4.70 -22.55 -1.90
CA ALA A 58 4.89 -22.71 -3.33
C ALA A 58 6.23 -23.36 -3.71
N LEU A 59 7.30 -23.08 -2.96
CA LEU A 59 8.67 -23.47 -3.28
C LEU A 59 9.17 -24.68 -2.48
N GLY A 60 8.50 -25.02 -1.37
CA GLY A 60 8.82 -26.19 -0.56
C GLY A 60 10.27 -26.23 -0.08
N GLU A 61 10.91 -27.36 -0.27
CA GLU A 61 12.30 -27.63 0.14
C GLU A 61 13.36 -26.83 -0.62
N ALA A 62 13.00 -26.15 -1.72
CA ALA A 62 13.94 -25.28 -2.43
C ALA A 62 14.40 -24.11 -1.55
N VAL A 63 13.57 -23.68 -0.58
CA VAL A 63 13.95 -22.63 0.39
C VAL A 63 14.91 -23.23 1.42
N THR A 64 16.19 -22.88 1.33
CA THR A 64 17.25 -23.43 2.17
C THR A 64 17.34 -22.81 3.56
N GLY A 65 16.67 -21.68 3.80
CA GLY A 65 16.60 -20.96 5.06
C GLY A 65 16.28 -19.49 4.84
N GLY A 66 16.18 -18.72 5.92
CA GLY A 66 15.87 -17.30 5.79
C GLY A 66 15.38 -16.67 7.07
N ALA A 67 14.94 -15.41 6.97
CA ALA A 67 14.38 -14.64 8.08
C ALA A 67 13.14 -13.86 7.65
N VAL A 68 12.15 -13.84 8.52
CA VAL A 68 10.90 -13.08 8.37
C VAL A 68 10.83 -12.05 9.48
N ILE A 69 10.70 -10.78 9.12
CA ILE A 69 10.65 -9.66 10.06
C ILE A 69 9.31 -8.96 9.91
N THR A 70 8.43 -9.15 10.87
CA THR A 70 7.07 -8.60 10.83
C THR A 70 6.76 -7.77 12.08
N LYS A 71 5.65 -7.07 12.07
CA LYS A 71 5.17 -6.27 13.21
C LYS A 71 4.69 -7.21 14.33
N TYR A 72 4.83 -6.79 15.58
CA TYR A 72 4.25 -7.51 16.73
C TYR A 72 2.78 -7.88 16.51
N GLY A 73 2.45 -9.15 16.80
CA GLY A 73 1.11 -9.70 16.64
C GLY A 73 0.72 -10.04 15.19
N HIS A 74 1.65 -9.96 14.23
CA HIS A 74 1.40 -10.31 12.84
C HIS A 74 1.96 -11.69 12.43
N SER A 75 2.73 -12.34 13.29
CA SER A 75 3.15 -13.73 13.12
C SER A 75 2.00 -14.68 13.43
N GLN A 76 1.85 -15.74 12.64
CA GLN A 76 0.85 -16.81 12.86
C GLN A 76 1.54 -18.15 13.15
N GLY A 77 2.82 -18.12 13.54
CA GLY A 77 3.57 -19.32 13.92
C GLY A 77 4.78 -19.60 13.02
N PRO A 78 5.41 -20.77 13.16
CA PRO A 78 6.61 -21.14 12.41
C PRO A 78 6.31 -21.40 10.92
N ILE A 79 7.29 -21.17 10.06
CA ILE A 79 7.24 -21.43 8.62
C ILE A 79 8.49 -22.23 8.25
N GLY A 80 8.38 -23.57 8.17
CA GLY A 80 9.51 -24.44 7.81
C GLY A 80 10.79 -24.13 8.59
N SER A 81 11.88 -23.90 7.88
CA SER A 81 13.20 -23.54 8.44
C SER A 81 13.43 -22.04 8.61
N LEU A 82 12.42 -21.19 8.39
CA LEU A 82 12.57 -19.74 8.49
C LEU A 82 12.58 -19.27 9.94
N GLU A 83 13.47 -18.33 10.24
CA GLU A 83 13.54 -17.65 11.52
C GLU A 83 12.53 -16.49 11.54
N ILE A 84 11.58 -16.50 12.48
CA ILE A 84 10.51 -15.50 12.57
C ILE A 84 10.84 -14.49 13.67
N TYR A 85 10.80 -13.22 13.32
CA TYR A 85 11.04 -12.09 14.23
C TYR A 85 9.85 -11.14 14.20
N GLU A 86 9.38 -10.76 15.38
CA GLU A 86 8.43 -9.66 15.54
C GLU A 86 9.15 -8.43 16.10
N ALA A 87 8.83 -7.24 15.56
CA ALA A 87 9.56 -6.01 15.83
C ALA A 87 8.65 -4.77 15.81
N GLY A 88 9.22 -3.64 16.23
CA GLY A 88 8.51 -2.36 16.39
C GLY A 88 8.13 -1.71 15.06
N HIS A 89 6.92 -1.18 15.03
CA HIS A 89 6.39 -0.34 13.95
C HIS A 89 5.34 0.64 14.51
N PRO A 90 5.35 1.92 14.16
CA PRO A 90 6.13 2.61 13.09
C PRO A 90 7.57 3.01 13.50
N VAL A 91 7.95 2.83 14.75
CA VAL A 91 9.30 3.14 15.22
C VAL A 91 10.08 1.83 15.35
N PRO A 92 11.30 1.75 14.75
CA PRO A 92 12.15 0.57 14.90
C PRO A 92 12.61 0.43 16.35
N ASP A 93 12.82 -0.81 16.78
CA ASP A 93 13.31 -1.16 18.11
C ASP A 93 14.51 -2.13 18.04
N ASP A 94 15.01 -2.59 19.17
CA ASP A 94 16.13 -3.53 19.24
C ASP A 94 15.84 -4.85 18.51
N ASN A 95 14.58 -5.28 18.47
CA ASN A 95 14.19 -6.46 17.70
C ASN A 95 14.32 -6.21 16.19
N SER A 96 13.96 -5.01 15.71
CA SER A 96 14.17 -4.63 14.31
C SER A 96 15.65 -4.71 13.94
N TYR A 97 16.52 -4.17 14.80
CA TYR A 97 17.97 -4.15 14.54
C TYR A 97 18.59 -5.56 14.58
N ARG A 98 18.22 -6.38 15.58
CA ARG A 98 18.69 -7.77 15.69
C ARG A 98 18.24 -8.64 14.52
N ALA A 99 16.98 -8.54 14.15
CA ALA A 99 16.42 -9.30 13.04
C ALA A 99 17.08 -8.90 11.71
N THR A 100 17.29 -7.61 11.48
CA THR A 100 17.98 -7.12 10.28
C THR A 100 19.46 -7.55 10.26
N ALA A 101 20.15 -7.51 11.39
CA ALA A 101 21.53 -8.03 11.48
C ALA A 101 21.59 -9.52 11.16
N ARG A 102 20.59 -10.32 11.62
CA ARG A 102 20.49 -11.73 11.27
C ARG A 102 20.23 -11.94 9.77
N ALA A 103 19.33 -11.17 9.17
CA ALA A 103 19.10 -11.20 7.72
C ALA A 103 20.38 -10.89 6.93
N LEU A 104 21.16 -9.88 7.35
CA LEU A 104 22.46 -9.54 6.74
C LEU A 104 23.49 -10.67 6.90
N ALA A 105 23.49 -11.39 8.03
CA ALA A 105 24.36 -12.53 8.23
C ALA A 105 24.00 -13.72 7.31
N LEU A 106 22.70 -13.97 7.10
CA LEU A 106 22.21 -15.03 6.21
C LEU A 106 22.58 -14.81 4.73
N VAL A 107 22.65 -13.55 4.31
CA VAL A 107 23.04 -13.20 2.93
C VAL A 107 24.54 -12.92 2.77
N SER A 108 25.32 -13.10 3.83
CA SER A 108 26.78 -12.93 3.76
C SER A 108 27.43 -14.16 3.11
N GLY A 109 28.39 -13.92 2.18
CA GLY A 109 29.14 -14.99 1.50
C GLY A 109 28.32 -15.83 0.54
N LEU A 110 27.25 -15.28 -0.02
CA LEU A 110 26.51 -15.89 -1.11
C LEU A 110 27.36 -15.92 -2.39
N ARG A 111 27.08 -16.88 -3.27
CA ARG A 111 27.76 -17.10 -4.54
C ARG A 111 26.87 -16.72 -5.72
N ALA A 112 27.40 -16.69 -6.92
CA ALA A 112 26.66 -16.29 -8.12
C ALA A 112 25.50 -17.24 -8.49
N GLU A 113 25.59 -18.51 -8.10
CA GLU A 113 24.55 -19.52 -8.26
C GLU A 113 23.46 -19.46 -7.18
N ASP A 114 23.67 -18.69 -6.10
CA ASP A 114 22.69 -18.49 -5.04
C ASP A 114 21.68 -17.39 -5.43
N THR A 115 20.49 -17.46 -4.84
CA THR A 115 19.46 -16.42 -5.01
C THR A 115 18.88 -16.02 -3.66
N VAL A 116 18.63 -14.73 -3.48
CA VAL A 116 17.85 -14.17 -2.38
C VAL A 116 16.45 -13.88 -2.89
N LEU A 117 15.45 -14.57 -2.34
CA LEU A 117 14.05 -14.20 -2.51
C LEU A 117 13.71 -13.15 -1.46
N PHE A 118 13.58 -11.89 -1.90
CA PHE A 118 13.32 -10.75 -1.03
C PHE A 118 11.85 -10.32 -1.12
N LEU A 119 11.10 -10.52 -0.03
CA LEU A 119 9.67 -10.20 0.06
C LEU A 119 9.49 -8.93 0.89
N LEU A 120 8.92 -7.89 0.29
CA LEU A 120 8.81 -6.58 0.90
C LEU A 120 7.38 -6.07 0.89
N SER A 121 6.91 -5.57 2.04
CA SER A 121 5.60 -4.95 2.17
C SER A 121 5.65 -3.66 2.99
N GLY A 122 4.53 -2.95 3.09
CA GLY A 122 4.40 -1.74 3.90
C GLY A 122 4.90 -1.92 5.33
N GLY A 123 5.49 -0.84 5.88
CA GLY A 123 6.12 -0.85 7.20
C GLY A 123 7.58 -1.29 7.23
N GLY A 124 8.13 -1.76 6.10
CA GLY A 124 9.53 -2.21 6.00
C GLY A 124 10.56 -1.14 6.39
N SER A 125 10.24 0.15 6.31
CA SER A 125 11.17 1.22 6.73
C SER A 125 11.58 1.15 8.21
N ALA A 126 10.69 0.68 9.09
CA ALA A 126 10.98 0.48 10.51
C ALA A 126 11.43 -0.96 10.79
N LEU A 127 10.75 -1.93 10.20
CA LEU A 127 10.98 -3.34 10.47
C LEU A 127 12.32 -3.85 9.92
N PHE A 128 12.80 -3.29 8.80
CA PHE A 128 14.07 -3.65 8.17
C PHE A 128 15.05 -2.48 8.23
N GLU A 129 15.69 -2.32 9.40
CA GLU A 129 16.60 -1.21 9.68
C GLU A 129 17.90 -1.70 10.35
N SER A 130 19.01 -1.15 9.91
CA SER A 130 20.34 -1.33 10.50
C SER A 130 21.08 0.01 10.46
N PRO A 131 20.97 0.84 11.52
CA PRO A 131 21.54 2.18 11.53
C PRO A 131 23.06 2.15 11.53
N LEU A 132 23.70 3.05 10.77
CA LEU A 132 25.14 3.27 10.73
C LEU A 132 25.63 4.28 11.77
N VAL A 133 24.70 4.92 12.46
CA VAL A 133 24.90 5.79 13.63
C VAL A 133 24.27 5.12 14.86
N PRO A 134 24.53 5.59 16.10
CA PRO A 134 23.80 5.11 17.26
C PRO A 134 22.28 5.23 17.10
N ALA A 135 21.53 4.29 17.66
CA ALA A 135 20.08 4.22 17.48
C ALA A 135 19.35 5.46 18.02
N ASP A 136 19.81 6.00 19.13
CA ASP A 136 19.34 7.24 19.74
C ASP A 136 19.58 8.46 18.84
N GLU A 137 20.73 8.53 18.17
CA GLU A 137 21.02 9.57 17.19
C GLU A 137 20.11 9.45 15.96
N MET A 138 19.89 8.24 15.45
CA MET A 138 18.94 8.01 14.33
C MET A 138 17.52 8.44 14.69
N ALA A 139 17.09 8.14 15.91
CA ALA A 139 15.79 8.56 16.45
C ALA A 139 15.71 10.09 16.60
N ASP A 140 16.79 10.72 17.04
CA ASP A 140 16.86 12.18 17.17
C ASP A 140 16.80 12.88 15.81
N ILE A 141 17.59 12.42 14.82
CA ILE A 141 17.55 12.94 13.45
C ILE A 141 16.12 12.81 12.86
N THR A 142 15.46 11.67 13.04
CA THR A 142 14.09 11.47 12.60
C THR A 142 13.13 12.45 13.26
N ARG A 143 13.28 12.70 14.56
CA ARG A 143 12.46 13.65 15.32
C ARG A 143 12.69 15.08 14.84
N GLN A 144 13.93 15.48 14.59
CA GLN A 144 14.25 16.80 14.02
C GLN A 144 13.59 17.01 12.67
N LEU A 145 13.67 16.01 11.76
CA LEU A 145 13.04 16.08 10.42
C LEU A 145 11.51 16.20 10.51
N LEU A 146 10.86 15.44 11.38
CA LEU A 146 9.42 15.56 11.61
C LEU A 146 9.04 16.93 12.17
N ALA A 147 9.80 17.44 13.13
CA ALA A 147 9.53 18.72 13.79
C ALA A 147 9.70 19.92 12.86
N CYS A 148 10.60 19.86 11.88
CA CYS A 148 10.81 20.93 10.90
C CYS A 148 9.89 20.83 9.66
N GLY A 149 9.02 19.82 9.58
CA GLY A 149 8.08 19.62 8.47
C GLY A 149 8.74 19.12 7.19
N ALA A 150 9.85 18.38 7.29
CA ALA A 150 10.47 17.74 6.14
C ALA A 150 9.50 16.72 5.52
N ASP A 151 9.43 16.71 4.20
CA ASP A 151 8.60 15.74 3.49
C ASP A 151 9.24 14.34 3.49
N ILE A 152 8.46 13.34 3.04
CA ILE A 152 8.91 11.94 3.06
C ILE A 152 10.10 11.69 2.13
N VAL A 153 10.25 12.45 1.05
CA VAL A 153 11.39 12.35 0.12
C VAL A 153 12.64 12.85 0.80
N GLU A 154 12.58 14.01 1.46
CA GLU A 154 13.68 14.61 2.23
C GLU A 154 14.11 13.68 3.38
N MET A 155 13.13 13.15 4.13
CA MET A 155 13.41 12.18 5.20
C MET A 155 14.14 10.94 4.67
N ASN A 156 13.66 10.33 3.60
CA ASN A 156 14.26 9.14 3.00
C ASN A 156 15.65 9.43 2.40
N THR A 157 15.88 10.62 1.86
CA THR A 157 17.18 11.04 1.35
C THR A 157 18.29 10.96 2.41
N LEU A 158 17.99 11.33 3.67
CA LEU A 158 18.93 11.17 4.78
C LEU A 158 18.96 9.73 5.28
N ARG A 159 17.79 9.11 5.52
CA ARG A 159 17.69 7.76 6.09
C ARG A 159 18.40 6.72 5.27
N LYS A 160 18.33 6.80 3.92
CA LYS A 160 19.03 5.89 3.01
C LYS A 160 20.55 5.89 3.24
N ARG A 161 21.14 7.06 3.56
CA ARG A 161 22.60 7.19 3.81
C ARG A 161 23.03 6.76 5.21
N LEU A 162 22.13 6.85 6.16
CA LEU A 162 22.38 6.51 7.56
C LEU A 162 22.06 5.05 7.91
N SER A 163 21.65 4.24 6.92
CA SER A 163 21.27 2.84 7.08
C SER A 163 22.17 1.90 6.27
N ALA A 164 22.46 0.72 6.81
CA ALA A 164 23.24 -0.32 6.15
C ALA A 164 22.42 -1.16 5.14
N VAL A 165 21.10 -1.00 5.11
CA VAL A 165 20.22 -1.82 4.27
C VAL A 165 19.41 -1.02 3.27
N LYS A 166 19.20 0.29 3.48
CA LYS A 166 18.38 1.15 2.61
C LYS A 166 19.16 1.67 1.39
N GLY A 167 18.44 2.22 0.40
CA GLY A 167 19.04 2.83 -0.79
C GLY A 167 19.90 1.88 -1.60
N GLY A 168 19.45 0.65 -1.82
CA GLY A 168 20.13 -0.37 -2.61
C GLY A 168 21.18 -1.19 -1.86
N ARG A 169 21.56 -0.80 -0.65
CA ARG A 169 22.66 -1.44 0.08
C ARG A 169 22.41 -2.90 0.46
N PHE A 170 21.14 -3.27 0.69
CA PHE A 170 20.82 -4.68 0.94
C PHE A 170 21.11 -5.54 -0.30
N ALA A 171 20.65 -5.12 -1.47
CA ALA A 171 20.92 -5.86 -2.70
C ALA A 171 22.44 -5.87 -3.08
N GLU A 172 23.14 -4.77 -2.82
CA GLU A 172 24.60 -4.71 -2.96
C GLU A 172 25.31 -5.73 -2.05
N ARG A 173 24.83 -5.91 -0.82
CA ARG A 173 25.33 -6.91 0.13
C ARG A 173 25.10 -8.36 -0.32
N CYS A 174 24.06 -8.60 -1.10
CA CYS A 174 23.76 -9.92 -1.64
C CYS A 174 24.68 -10.30 -2.82
N PHE A 175 25.36 -9.32 -3.43
CA PHE A 175 26.24 -9.59 -4.59
C PHE A 175 27.35 -10.61 -4.24
N PRO A 176 27.65 -11.61 -5.11
CA PRO A 176 27.22 -11.76 -6.52
C PRO A 176 25.90 -12.54 -6.70
N ALA A 177 25.21 -12.96 -5.62
CA ALA A 177 23.92 -13.64 -5.72
C ALA A 177 22.84 -12.73 -6.33
N LYS A 178 21.89 -13.35 -7.04
CA LYS A 178 20.71 -12.64 -7.55
C LYS A 178 19.75 -12.31 -6.41
N VAL A 179 19.07 -11.18 -6.54
CA VAL A 179 17.96 -10.80 -5.67
C VAL A 179 16.67 -10.76 -6.49
N PHE A 180 15.77 -11.71 -6.25
CA PHE A 180 14.43 -11.69 -6.80
C PHE A 180 13.52 -11.05 -5.76
N SER A 181 13.10 -9.81 -6.04
CA SER A 181 12.34 -9.00 -5.11
C SER A 181 10.85 -8.97 -5.47
N ILE A 182 10.00 -9.36 -4.52
CA ILE A 182 8.53 -9.24 -4.63
C ILE A 182 8.06 -8.15 -3.69
N VAL A 183 7.42 -7.12 -4.24
CA VAL A 183 7.01 -5.93 -3.50
C VAL A 183 5.49 -5.79 -3.50
N LEU A 184 4.93 -5.66 -2.30
CA LEU A 184 3.58 -5.16 -2.08
C LEU A 184 3.68 -3.67 -1.75
N SER A 185 3.18 -2.83 -2.66
CA SER A 185 3.29 -1.37 -2.55
C SER A 185 2.03 -0.78 -1.93
N ASP A 186 2.22 0.02 -0.89
CA ASP A 186 1.21 0.87 -0.27
C ASP A 186 1.40 2.36 -0.63
N ILE A 187 2.32 2.67 -1.57
CA ILE A 187 2.63 4.04 -1.99
C ILE A 187 2.15 4.27 -3.41
N LEU A 188 1.38 5.35 -3.62
CA LEU A 188 0.84 5.71 -4.93
C LEU A 188 1.95 5.97 -5.96
N GLY A 189 1.83 5.32 -7.11
CA GLY A 189 2.80 5.39 -8.20
C GLY A 189 3.98 4.43 -8.04
N ASP A 190 3.96 3.59 -7.01
CA ASP A 190 4.91 2.50 -6.77
C ASP A 190 6.40 2.90 -6.85
N PRO A 191 6.84 4.01 -6.24
CA PRO A 191 8.24 4.44 -6.30
C PRO A 191 9.09 3.48 -5.47
N LEU A 192 9.74 2.52 -6.13
CA LEU A 192 10.53 1.44 -5.50
C LEU A 192 11.58 1.94 -4.51
N ASP A 193 12.18 3.09 -4.78
CA ASP A 193 13.19 3.71 -3.93
C ASP A 193 12.60 4.35 -2.65
N MET A 194 11.27 4.48 -2.58
CA MET A 194 10.53 4.99 -1.42
C MET A 194 9.93 3.85 -0.58
N ILE A 195 9.57 2.72 -1.19
CA ILE A 195 9.02 1.56 -0.48
C ILE A 195 10.10 0.98 0.43
N ALA A 196 9.85 0.96 1.74
CA ALA A 196 10.82 0.61 2.79
C ALA A 196 12.18 1.36 2.66
N SER A 197 12.18 2.53 1.99
CA SER A 197 13.39 3.30 1.63
C SER A 197 14.35 2.56 0.69
N GLY A 198 13.83 1.68 -0.18
CA GLY A 198 14.51 1.06 -1.30
C GLY A 198 15.66 0.11 -0.97
N PRO A 199 15.50 -0.97 -0.17
CA PRO A 199 16.60 -1.87 0.15
C PRO A 199 17.19 -2.59 -1.07
N ALA A 200 16.36 -2.93 -2.05
CA ALA A 200 16.73 -3.60 -3.29
C ALA A 200 16.40 -2.73 -4.52
N CYS A 201 16.69 -1.44 -4.44
CA CYS A 201 16.46 -0.50 -5.52
C CYS A 201 17.60 0.52 -5.58
N PRO A 202 18.14 0.87 -6.76
CA PRO A 202 19.09 1.98 -6.88
C PRO A 202 18.53 3.28 -6.31
N ASP A 203 19.36 4.04 -5.62
CA ASP A 203 18.93 5.30 -5.00
C ASP A 203 19.13 6.49 -5.96
N SER A 204 18.06 7.15 -6.32
CA SER A 204 18.08 8.34 -7.18
C SER A 204 18.60 9.60 -6.46
N SER A 205 18.55 9.66 -5.12
CA SER A 205 18.98 10.83 -4.34
C SER A 205 20.50 10.97 -4.28
N THR A 206 21.03 12.19 -4.12
CA THR A 206 22.47 12.49 -4.12
C THR A 206 22.97 12.99 -2.75
N CYS A 207 24.27 12.90 -2.49
CA CYS A 207 24.91 13.50 -1.32
C CYS A 207 24.66 15.01 -1.27
N ALA A 208 24.69 15.70 -2.41
CA ALA A 208 24.42 17.12 -2.48
C ALA A 208 23.01 17.47 -1.97
N GLN A 209 22.00 16.67 -2.35
CA GLN A 209 20.64 16.83 -1.83
C GLN A 209 20.57 16.58 -0.34
N ALA A 210 21.22 15.52 0.16
CA ALA A 210 21.25 15.23 1.59
C ALA A 210 21.86 16.40 2.42
N LEU A 211 22.99 16.94 1.97
CA LEU A 211 23.63 18.08 2.62
C LEU A 211 22.82 19.37 2.52
N ALA A 212 22.12 19.57 1.40
CA ALA A 212 21.21 20.71 1.21
C ALA A 212 20.04 20.65 2.21
N ILE A 213 19.47 19.46 2.48
CA ILE A 213 18.40 19.25 3.48
C ILE A 213 18.94 19.56 4.88
N VAL A 214 20.12 19.09 5.24
CA VAL A 214 20.77 19.41 6.53
C VAL A 214 20.88 20.92 6.72
N LYS A 215 21.34 21.63 5.68
CA LYS A 215 21.46 23.10 5.71
C LYS A 215 20.09 23.80 5.75
N LYS A 216 19.13 23.35 4.95
CA LYS A 216 17.75 23.91 4.85
C LYS A 216 17.07 23.96 6.22
N TYR A 217 17.21 22.88 6.98
CA TYR A 217 16.53 22.72 8.27
C TYR A 217 17.45 22.91 9.48
N SER A 218 18.73 23.30 9.26
CA SER A 218 19.73 23.47 10.31
C SER A 218 19.81 22.27 11.26
N LEU A 219 19.80 21.05 10.70
CA LEU A 219 19.80 19.82 11.48
C LEU A 219 21.09 19.65 12.26
N ARG A 220 20.98 19.19 13.50
CA ARG A 220 22.12 18.89 14.37
C ARG A 220 22.50 17.43 14.20
N LEU A 221 23.68 17.17 13.66
CA LEU A 221 24.21 15.85 13.35
C LEU A 221 25.60 15.70 13.93
N SER A 222 25.98 14.48 14.31
CA SER A 222 27.37 14.19 14.65
C SER A 222 28.28 14.24 13.41
N ASP A 223 29.59 14.39 13.63
CA ASP A 223 30.59 14.30 12.57
C ASP A 223 30.51 12.97 11.82
N ARG A 224 30.17 11.88 12.54
CA ARG A 224 29.95 10.56 11.93
C ARG A 224 28.75 10.56 10.99
N ALA A 225 27.62 11.11 11.39
CA ALA A 225 26.45 11.22 10.55
C ALA A 225 26.73 12.10 9.32
N LEU A 226 27.37 13.25 9.49
CA LEU A 226 27.79 14.13 8.39
C LEU A 226 28.71 13.41 7.41
N ALA A 227 29.71 12.66 7.88
CA ALA A 227 30.60 11.87 7.04
C ALA A 227 29.86 10.78 6.24
N LEU A 228 28.81 10.18 6.79
CA LEU A 228 27.97 9.21 6.07
C LEU A 228 27.14 9.88 4.95
N LEU A 229 26.68 11.10 5.17
CA LEU A 229 25.93 11.86 4.16
C LEU A 229 26.76 12.25 2.94
N THR A 230 28.10 12.24 3.05
CA THR A 230 29.01 12.47 1.91
C THR A 230 29.33 11.21 1.10
N ARG A 231 28.82 10.04 1.48
CA ARG A 231 29.01 8.77 0.78
C ARG A 231 27.78 8.47 -0.07
N GLU A 232 27.98 8.30 -1.37
CA GLU A 232 26.88 7.92 -2.25
C GLU A 232 26.36 6.51 -1.94
N THR A 233 25.07 6.35 -2.12
CA THR A 233 24.37 5.09 -2.13
C THR A 233 24.50 4.44 -3.52
N PRO A 234 24.29 3.10 -3.67
CA PRO A 234 24.32 2.44 -4.97
C PRO A 234 23.40 3.13 -6.00
N LYS A 235 23.97 3.54 -7.14
CA LYS A 235 23.25 4.18 -8.25
C LYS A 235 22.83 3.19 -9.33
N THR A 236 23.48 2.06 -9.36
CA THR A 236 23.17 0.94 -10.25
C THR A 236 23.30 -0.37 -9.47
N LEU A 237 22.47 -1.32 -9.79
CA LEU A 237 22.49 -2.68 -9.24
C LEU A 237 22.28 -3.65 -10.40
N SER A 238 23.20 -4.59 -10.59
CA SER A 238 23.16 -5.56 -11.70
C SER A 238 22.55 -6.91 -11.31
N ASN A 239 22.31 -7.13 -10.03
CA ASN A 239 21.90 -8.42 -9.47
C ASN A 239 20.44 -8.43 -8.98
N ILE A 240 19.60 -7.49 -9.41
CA ILE A 240 18.21 -7.38 -8.96
C ILE A 240 17.22 -7.64 -10.09
N GLU A 241 16.13 -8.32 -9.72
CA GLU A 241 14.91 -8.45 -10.50
C GLU A 241 13.72 -8.15 -9.58
N THR A 242 12.91 -7.13 -9.89
CA THR A 242 11.85 -6.67 -8.99
C THR A 242 10.48 -6.81 -9.63
N HIS A 243 9.55 -7.40 -8.90
CA HIS A 243 8.15 -7.59 -9.26
C HIS A 243 7.23 -6.88 -8.27
N ILE A 244 6.54 -5.84 -8.72
CA ILE A 244 5.47 -5.19 -7.95
C ILE A 244 4.19 -5.96 -8.26
N THR A 245 3.65 -6.69 -7.28
CA THR A 245 2.53 -7.61 -7.48
C THR A 245 1.30 -7.32 -6.65
N GLY A 246 1.42 -6.43 -5.67
CA GLY A 246 0.29 -5.86 -4.92
C GLY A 246 0.44 -4.36 -4.91
N SER A 247 -0.47 -3.66 -5.59
CA SER A 247 -0.51 -2.20 -5.66
C SER A 247 -1.92 -1.76 -6.04
N VAL A 248 -2.18 -0.47 -5.91
CA VAL A 248 -3.45 0.12 -6.37
C VAL A 248 -3.66 -0.11 -7.88
N HIS A 249 -2.59 -0.17 -8.66
CA HIS A 249 -2.67 -0.48 -10.09
C HIS A 249 -3.23 -1.88 -10.33
N GLN A 250 -2.74 -2.87 -9.58
CA GLN A 250 -3.25 -4.25 -9.64
C GLN A 250 -4.69 -4.34 -9.12
N LEU A 251 -5.05 -3.57 -8.09
CA LEU A 251 -6.41 -3.49 -7.57
C LEU A 251 -7.39 -2.99 -8.65
N CYS A 252 -7.02 -1.93 -9.39
CA CYS A 252 -7.78 -1.42 -10.53
C CYS A 252 -7.90 -2.47 -11.66
N ALA A 253 -6.83 -3.14 -12.03
CA ALA A 253 -6.84 -4.16 -13.06
C ALA A 253 -7.73 -5.36 -12.70
N SER A 254 -7.76 -5.76 -11.44
CA SER A 254 -8.64 -6.82 -10.94
C SER A 254 -10.10 -6.40 -10.97
N ALA A 255 -10.41 -5.16 -10.60
CA ALA A 255 -11.75 -4.59 -10.69
C ALA A 255 -12.21 -4.47 -12.17
N GLU A 256 -11.32 -4.05 -13.05
CA GLU A 256 -11.55 -4.01 -14.50
C GLU A 256 -11.96 -5.39 -15.06
N ALA A 257 -11.16 -6.41 -14.71
CA ALA A 257 -11.43 -7.77 -15.14
C ALA A 257 -12.75 -8.32 -14.56
N ALA A 258 -13.11 -7.96 -13.33
CA ALA A 258 -14.37 -8.32 -12.71
C ALA A 258 -15.57 -7.63 -13.40
N ALA A 259 -15.49 -6.33 -13.63
CA ALA A 259 -16.53 -5.56 -14.31
C ALA A 259 -16.78 -6.09 -15.72
N ARG A 260 -15.71 -6.42 -16.46
CA ARG A 260 -15.82 -7.01 -17.81
C ARG A 260 -16.58 -8.35 -17.79
N ARG A 261 -16.32 -9.20 -16.80
CA ARG A 261 -17.06 -10.49 -16.66
C ARG A 261 -18.54 -10.30 -16.32
N LEU A 262 -18.89 -9.19 -15.68
CA LEU A 262 -20.27 -8.83 -15.38
C LEU A 262 -21.00 -8.14 -16.56
N GLY A 263 -20.32 -7.99 -17.71
CA GLY A 263 -20.90 -7.40 -18.94
C GLY A 263 -20.75 -5.89 -19.05
N TYR A 264 -19.94 -5.26 -18.18
CA TYR A 264 -19.61 -3.85 -18.32
C TYR A 264 -18.46 -3.64 -19.30
N THR A 265 -18.43 -2.48 -19.95
CA THR A 265 -17.26 -1.96 -20.65
C THR A 265 -16.49 -1.10 -19.63
N PRO A 266 -15.38 -1.60 -19.06
CA PRO A 266 -14.64 -0.89 -18.04
C PRO A 266 -13.67 0.12 -18.63
N VAL A 267 -13.49 1.24 -17.92
CA VAL A 267 -12.49 2.28 -18.20
C VAL A 267 -11.76 2.59 -16.90
N VAL A 268 -10.47 2.32 -16.85
CA VAL A 268 -9.62 2.76 -15.73
C VAL A 268 -9.23 4.21 -15.95
N LEU A 269 -9.76 5.10 -15.12
CA LEU A 269 -9.52 6.55 -15.20
C LEU A 269 -8.12 6.90 -14.70
N THR A 270 -7.76 6.33 -13.57
CA THR A 270 -6.46 6.57 -12.91
C THR A 270 -6.20 5.50 -11.85
N SER A 271 -4.93 5.28 -11.52
CA SER A 271 -4.47 4.56 -10.33
C SER A 271 -3.73 5.47 -9.34
N CYS A 272 -3.84 6.79 -9.53
CA CYS A 272 -3.16 7.80 -8.71
C CYS A 272 -4.12 8.91 -8.27
N LEU A 273 -5.37 8.58 -7.96
CA LEU A 273 -6.38 9.55 -7.52
C LEU A 273 -5.91 10.25 -6.23
N ARG A 274 -5.76 11.59 -6.32
CA ARG A 274 -5.37 12.44 -5.19
C ARG A 274 -6.17 13.73 -5.23
N CYS A 275 -7.23 13.78 -4.47
CA CYS A 275 -8.04 14.99 -4.27
C CYS A 275 -8.85 14.82 -3.00
N THR A 276 -9.73 15.76 -2.68
CA THR A 276 -10.68 15.55 -1.59
C THR A 276 -11.68 14.45 -1.97
N ALA A 277 -12.14 13.70 -0.99
CA ALA A 277 -13.13 12.64 -1.19
C ALA A 277 -14.42 13.18 -1.83
N ARG A 278 -14.85 14.39 -1.45
CA ARG A 278 -16.03 15.05 -2.00
C ARG A 278 -15.85 15.37 -3.48
N ASP A 279 -14.71 15.93 -3.86
CA ASP A 279 -14.44 16.29 -5.26
C ASP A 279 -14.37 15.03 -6.14
N ALA A 280 -13.79 13.94 -5.64
CA ALA A 280 -13.79 12.66 -6.32
C ALA A 280 -15.21 12.10 -6.52
N GLY A 281 -16.06 12.18 -5.49
CA GLY A 281 -17.47 11.79 -5.57
C GLY A 281 -18.25 12.60 -6.59
N SER A 282 -18.12 13.93 -6.56
CA SER A 282 -18.72 14.83 -7.54
C SER A 282 -18.23 14.59 -8.95
N PHE A 283 -16.93 14.33 -9.12
CA PHE A 283 -16.36 14.02 -10.43
C PHE A 283 -16.94 12.72 -11.02
N LEU A 284 -17.02 11.65 -10.23
CA LEU A 284 -17.65 10.40 -10.68
C LEU A 284 -19.14 10.59 -10.99
N ALA A 285 -19.83 11.38 -10.20
CA ALA A 285 -21.25 11.72 -10.46
C ALA A 285 -21.43 12.53 -11.76
N SER A 286 -20.54 13.45 -12.08
CA SER A 286 -20.58 14.21 -13.35
C SER A 286 -20.39 13.31 -14.57
N ILE A 287 -19.52 12.28 -14.47
CA ILE A 287 -19.37 11.24 -15.48
C ILE A 287 -20.69 10.47 -15.63
N ALA A 288 -21.31 10.09 -14.51
CA ALA A 288 -22.59 9.38 -14.52
C ALA A 288 -23.69 10.19 -15.27
N GLN A 289 -23.81 11.47 -14.97
CA GLN A 289 -24.77 12.38 -15.61
C GLN A 289 -24.52 12.49 -17.12
N SER A 290 -23.25 12.59 -17.55
CA SER A 290 -22.86 12.68 -18.96
C SER A 290 -23.15 11.42 -19.78
N HIS A 291 -23.35 10.26 -19.11
CA HIS A 291 -23.53 8.97 -19.75
C HIS A 291 -24.93 8.37 -19.52
N GLN A 292 -25.94 9.20 -19.14
CA GLN A 292 -27.28 8.68 -18.90
C GLN A 292 -27.94 8.08 -20.15
N ASP A 293 -27.59 8.58 -21.34
CA ASP A 293 -28.13 8.11 -22.63
C ASP A 293 -27.27 7.01 -23.28
N CYS A 294 -26.25 6.48 -22.58
CA CYS A 294 -25.44 5.40 -23.14
C CYS A 294 -26.27 4.12 -23.31
N THR A 295 -25.97 3.35 -24.36
CA THR A 295 -26.64 2.09 -24.70
C THR A 295 -25.91 0.86 -24.17
N SER A 296 -24.70 1.01 -23.67
CA SER A 296 -23.86 -0.06 -23.13
C SER A 296 -23.65 0.11 -21.65
N SER A 297 -23.54 -0.98 -20.92
CA SER A 297 -23.16 -0.95 -19.51
C SER A 297 -21.70 -0.51 -19.37
N LEU A 298 -21.46 0.49 -18.53
CA LEU A 298 -20.13 1.11 -18.34
C LEU A 298 -19.67 0.98 -16.88
N ALA A 299 -18.38 0.79 -16.69
CA ALA A 299 -17.73 0.85 -15.38
C ALA A 299 -16.53 1.78 -15.44
N PHE A 300 -16.54 2.87 -14.66
CA PHE A 300 -15.40 3.77 -14.53
C PHE A 300 -14.70 3.50 -13.20
N ILE A 301 -13.39 3.25 -13.26
CA ILE A 301 -12.60 2.76 -12.14
C ILE A 301 -11.50 3.75 -11.85
N ALA A 302 -11.36 4.13 -10.59
CA ALA A 302 -10.29 4.98 -10.11
C ALA A 302 -9.68 4.39 -8.83
N GLY A 303 -8.38 4.23 -8.81
CA GLY A 303 -7.63 3.84 -7.63
C GLY A 303 -6.79 4.98 -7.09
N GLY A 304 -6.53 5.00 -5.80
CA GLY A 304 -5.71 6.04 -5.21
C GLY A 304 -5.92 6.21 -3.72
N GLU A 305 -5.68 7.40 -3.22
CA GLU A 305 -5.90 7.76 -1.82
C GLU A 305 -6.41 9.20 -1.73
N THR A 306 -7.72 9.35 -1.52
CA THR A 306 -8.34 10.65 -1.32
C THR A 306 -8.15 11.13 0.13
N VAL A 307 -8.42 12.41 0.38
CA VAL A 307 -8.32 13.01 1.71
C VAL A 307 -9.66 13.59 2.14
N VAL A 308 -9.90 13.60 3.45
CA VAL A 308 -11.06 14.27 4.06
C VAL A 308 -10.60 15.60 4.65
N GLN A 309 -11.29 16.69 4.29
CA GLN A 309 -11.16 17.94 5.00
C GLN A 309 -12.07 17.91 6.22
N LEU A 310 -11.49 17.83 7.40
CA LEU A 310 -12.26 17.81 8.65
C LEU A 310 -12.84 19.20 8.94
N THR A 311 -14.16 19.30 8.94
CA THR A 311 -14.93 20.53 9.24
C THR A 311 -15.92 20.33 10.38
N GLY A 312 -16.17 19.09 10.78
CA GLY A 312 -17.07 18.69 11.85
C GLY A 312 -16.46 17.62 12.75
N ALA A 313 -17.25 17.09 13.68
CA ALA A 313 -16.86 16.08 14.65
C ALA A 313 -17.58 14.73 14.42
N GLY A 314 -18.15 14.52 13.25
CA GLY A 314 -18.87 13.29 12.91
C GLY A 314 -17.95 12.11 12.68
N LEU A 315 -18.54 10.96 12.41
CA LEU A 315 -17.84 9.69 12.17
C LEU A 315 -17.89 9.31 10.69
N GLY A 316 -16.75 8.94 10.11
CA GLY A 316 -16.65 8.51 8.73
C GLY A 316 -15.22 8.39 8.26
N GLY A 317 -15.05 8.08 6.98
CA GLY A 317 -13.79 8.00 6.29
C GLY A 317 -13.90 8.54 4.87
N ARG A 318 -12.77 8.56 4.16
CA ARG A 318 -12.66 9.13 2.81
C ARG A 318 -13.50 8.38 1.77
N ASN A 319 -13.57 7.06 1.88
CA ASN A 319 -14.35 6.23 0.96
C ASN A 319 -15.86 6.38 1.18
N GLN A 320 -16.26 6.48 2.44
CA GLN A 320 -17.64 6.75 2.83
C GLN A 320 -18.07 8.16 2.40
N GLU A 321 -17.20 9.17 2.59
CA GLU A 321 -17.49 10.55 2.21
C GLU A 321 -17.59 10.70 0.70
N LEU A 322 -16.72 10.03 -0.07
CA LEU A 322 -16.76 9.98 -1.53
C LEU A 322 -18.11 9.43 -2.03
N ALA A 323 -18.52 8.26 -1.53
CA ALA A 323 -19.78 7.64 -1.91
C ALA A 323 -20.99 8.53 -1.58
N LEU A 324 -21.00 9.14 -0.38
CA LEU A 324 -22.09 10.02 0.04
C LEU A 324 -22.16 11.31 -0.79
N ALA A 325 -21.00 11.89 -1.15
CA ALA A 325 -20.94 13.05 -2.05
C ALA A 325 -21.51 12.71 -3.43
N ALA A 326 -21.12 11.57 -3.99
CA ALA A 326 -21.69 11.09 -5.25
C ALA A 326 -23.22 10.90 -5.18
N ALA A 327 -23.74 10.38 -4.05
CA ALA A 327 -25.19 10.15 -3.84
C ALA A 327 -26.03 11.42 -3.99
N GLN A 328 -25.47 12.57 -3.64
CA GLN A 328 -26.16 13.86 -3.79
C GLN A 328 -26.45 14.18 -5.25
N GLU A 329 -25.51 13.87 -6.15
CA GLU A 329 -25.54 14.31 -7.55
C GLU A 329 -26.07 13.26 -8.52
N ILE A 330 -25.93 11.96 -8.22
CA ILE A 330 -26.51 10.87 -9.02
C ILE A 330 -27.97 10.60 -8.67
N ALA A 331 -28.58 11.41 -7.82
CA ALA A 331 -29.98 11.26 -7.41
C ALA A 331 -30.91 11.27 -8.64
N GLY A 332 -31.69 10.19 -8.82
CA GLY A 332 -32.57 10.01 -9.97
C GLY A 332 -31.88 9.45 -11.23
N CYS A 333 -30.57 9.29 -11.24
CA CYS A 333 -29.88 8.59 -12.33
C CYS A 333 -30.29 7.11 -12.34
N LYS A 334 -30.80 6.67 -13.49
CA LYS A 334 -31.31 5.31 -13.64
C LYS A 334 -30.16 4.31 -13.69
N ASP A 335 -30.33 3.20 -12.98
CA ASP A 335 -29.40 2.05 -13.00
C ASP A 335 -27.92 2.46 -12.86
N THR A 336 -27.67 3.38 -11.93
CA THR A 336 -26.37 3.99 -11.67
C THR A 336 -25.99 3.83 -10.19
N ALA A 337 -24.76 3.42 -9.94
CA ALA A 337 -24.21 3.31 -8.57
C ALA A 337 -22.76 3.79 -8.51
N VAL A 338 -22.37 4.36 -7.37
CA VAL A 338 -20.98 4.68 -7.05
C VAL A 338 -20.63 3.99 -5.73
N PHE A 339 -19.45 3.37 -5.68
CA PHE A 339 -18.91 2.82 -4.45
C PHE A 339 -17.41 3.07 -4.34
N SER A 340 -16.94 3.15 -3.10
CA SER A 340 -15.52 3.32 -2.80
C SER A 340 -15.18 2.57 -1.53
N PHE A 341 -13.99 1.93 -1.48
CA PHE A 341 -13.54 1.18 -0.32
C PHE A 341 -12.01 1.16 -0.20
N GLY A 342 -11.54 1.10 1.05
CA GLY A 342 -10.15 0.84 1.39
C GLY A 342 -9.84 -0.66 1.35
N SER A 343 -8.75 -1.03 0.71
CA SER A 343 -8.35 -2.44 0.55
C SER A 343 -7.99 -3.13 1.87
N ASP A 344 -7.67 -2.39 2.93
CA ASP A 344 -7.37 -2.93 4.26
C ASP A 344 -8.62 -3.30 5.08
N GLY A 345 -9.80 -2.95 4.58
CA GLY A 345 -11.08 -3.25 5.22
C GLY A 345 -11.51 -2.22 6.26
N THR A 346 -10.81 -1.08 6.34
CA THR A 346 -11.12 0.03 7.24
C THR A 346 -11.20 1.36 6.50
N ASP A 347 -11.98 2.30 7.01
CA ASP A 347 -12.09 3.64 6.43
C ASP A 347 -12.29 4.68 7.55
N GLY A 348 -11.23 5.42 7.85
CA GLY A 348 -11.16 6.30 9.00
C GLY A 348 -11.27 5.53 10.32
N PRO A 349 -11.83 6.12 11.39
CA PRO A 349 -11.99 5.47 12.70
C PRO A 349 -13.24 4.57 12.75
N THR A 350 -13.61 3.91 11.65
CA THR A 350 -14.83 3.08 11.56
C THR A 350 -14.49 1.61 11.26
N GLY A 351 -15.44 0.71 11.54
CA GLY A 351 -15.36 -0.70 11.17
C GLY A 351 -15.85 -1.00 9.74
N ALA A 352 -16.18 0.03 8.95
CA ALA A 352 -16.54 -0.12 7.55
C ALA A 352 -15.32 0.08 6.66
N ALA A 353 -15.25 -0.64 5.54
CA ALA A 353 -14.23 -0.45 4.50
C ALA A 353 -14.53 0.75 3.59
N GLY A 354 -15.80 1.17 3.51
CA GLY A 354 -16.20 2.26 2.64
C GLY A 354 -17.70 2.42 2.48
N GLY A 355 -18.11 2.99 1.36
CA GLY A 355 -19.50 3.33 1.07
C GLY A 355 -19.96 2.95 -0.34
N TYR A 356 -21.25 2.69 -0.44
CA TYR A 356 -22.02 2.46 -1.67
C TYR A 356 -23.20 3.40 -1.72
N CYS A 357 -23.48 3.96 -2.87
CA CYS A 357 -24.70 4.72 -3.16
C CYS A 357 -25.22 4.41 -4.57
N ASP A 358 -26.49 4.73 -4.78
CA ASP A 358 -27.18 4.66 -6.07
C ASP A 358 -28.15 5.83 -6.27
N GLY A 359 -28.85 5.85 -7.39
CA GLY A 359 -29.83 6.91 -7.71
C GLY A 359 -30.96 7.08 -6.71
N GLY A 360 -31.22 6.08 -5.85
CA GLY A 360 -32.24 6.11 -4.79
C GLY A 360 -31.73 6.57 -3.43
N THR A 361 -30.42 6.59 -3.21
CA THR A 361 -29.82 6.82 -1.87
C THR A 361 -30.23 8.15 -1.27
N ARG A 362 -30.22 9.26 -2.03
CA ARG A 362 -30.63 10.58 -1.54
C ARG A 362 -32.08 10.59 -1.07
N ALA A 363 -33.00 9.98 -1.83
CA ALA A 363 -34.41 9.91 -1.45
C ALA A 363 -34.62 9.07 -0.17
N ALA A 364 -33.89 7.95 -0.05
CA ALA A 364 -33.93 7.09 1.14
C ALA A 364 -33.44 7.82 2.41
N LEU A 365 -32.41 8.64 2.31
CA LEU A 365 -31.91 9.48 3.40
C LEU A 365 -32.90 10.62 3.75
N ALA A 366 -33.43 11.31 2.74
CA ALA A 366 -34.39 12.38 2.92
C ALA A 366 -35.66 11.88 3.62
N ALA A 367 -36.16 10.67 3.30
CA ALA A 367 -37.29 10.05 3.99
C ALA A 367 -37.06 9.80 5.50
N LYS A 368 -35.78 9.77 5.91
CA LYS A 368 -35.35 9.65 7.32
C LYS A 368 -34.97 11.00 7.94
N GLY A 369 -35.22 12.11 7.22
CA GLY A 369 -34.87 13.45 7.69
C GLY A 369 -33.36 13.75 7.65
N ILE A 370 -32.58 12.96 6.92
CA ILE A 370 -31.11 13.10 6.82
C ILE A 370 -30.77 13.89 5.56
N SER A 371 -30.12 15.06 5.75
CA SER A 371 -29.64 15.93 4.68
C SER A 371 -28.17 15.60 4.35
N ILE A 372 -27.89 15.15 3.13
CA ILE A 372 -26.51 14.83 2.69
C ILE A 372 -25.57 16.05 2.86
N PRO A 373 -25.93 17.28 2.43
CA PRO A 373 -25.05 18.45 2.64
C PRO A 373 -24.71 18.71 4.10
N ASP A 374 -25.65 18.50 5.02
CA ASP A 374 -25.43 18.70 6.46
C ASP A 374 -24.51 17.63 7.03
N VAL A 375 -24.73 16.38 6.65
CA VAL A 375 -23.89 15.23 7.03
C VAL A 375 -22.45 15.42 6.56
N LEU A 376 -22.26 15.84 5.29
CA LEU A 376 -20.93 16.12 4.75
C LEU A 376 -20.24 17.26 5.51
N ARG A 377 -20.95 18.34 5.87
CA ARG A 377 -20.35 19.43 6.69
C ARG A 377 -19.88 18.94 8.06
N GLN A 378 -20.57 17.95 8.64
CA GLN A 378 -20.22 17.37 9.92
C GLN A 378 -19.20 16.21 9.82
N ASN A 379 -18.80 15.78 8.61
CA ASN A 379 -17.98 14.59 8.33
C ASN A 379 -18.59 13.30 8.94
N ASP A 380 -19.94 13.16 8.91
CA ASP A 380 -20.68 12.07 9.54
C ASP A 380 -21.23 11.05 8.54
N SER A 381 -20.43 10.72 7.52
CA SER A 381 -20.80 9.82 6.44
C SER A 381 -21.14 8.40 6.91
N TYR A 382 -20.55 7.95 8.01
CA TYR A 382 -20.80 6.62 8.57
C TYR A 382 -22.26 6.43 8.96
N HIS A 383 -22.82 7.32 9.79
CA HIS A 383 -24.20 7.18 10.26
C HIS A 383 -25.22 7.34 9.13
N ALA A 384 -24.96 8.24 8.18
CA ALA A 384 -25.82 8.40 7.01
C ALA A 384 -25.85 7.14 6.14
N LEU A 385 -24.71 6.58 5.80
CA LEU A 385 -24.61 5.35 5.01
C LEU A 385 -25.17 4.14 5.79
N GLN A 386 -24.95 4.07 7.10
CA GLN A 386 -25.58 3.05 7.94
C GLN A 386 -27.11 3.13 7.87
N ALA A 387 -27.67 4.33 7.93
CA ALA A 387 -29.12 4.55 7.89
C ALA A 387 -29.76 4.09 6.58
N CYS A 388 -29.06 4.16 5.43
CA CYS A 388 -29.58 3.72 4.13
C CYS A 388 -29.04 2.35 3.68
N GLY A 389 -28.27 1.63 4.51
CA GLY A 389 -27.66 0.35 4.14
C GLY A 389 -26.52 0.47 3.14
N GLY A 390 -25.91 1.66 3.06
CA GLY A 390 -24.83 1.98 2.11
C GLY A 390 -23.41 1.64 2.60
N LEU A 391 -23.23 1.14 3.80
CA LEU A 391 -21.91 0.74 4.28
C LEU A 391 -21.36 -0.49 3.52
N ILE A 392 -20.08 -0.48 3.24
CA ILE A 392 -19.31 -1.65 2.79
C ILE A 392 -18.53 -2.16 4.00
N VAL A 393 -18.80 -3.40 4.40
CA VAL A 393 -18.15 -4.03 5.55
C VAL A 393 -17.50 -5.32 5.07
N THR A 394 -16.17 -5.40 5.14
CA THR A 394 -15.38 -6.56 4.73
C THR A 394 -14.70 -7.25 5.92
N GLY A 395 -14.59 -6.54 7.06
CA GLY A 395 -13.65 -6.87 8.11
C GLY A 395 -12.19 -6.64 7.68
N PRO A 396 -11.21 -6.90 8.56
CA PRO A 396 -9.80 -6.82 8.22
C PRO A 396 -9.46 -7.78 7.07
N THR A 397 -8.88 -7.27 5.99
CA THR A 397 -8.63 -8.04 4.75
C THR A 397 -7.26 -8.71 4.72
N GLY A 398 -6.30 -8.23 5.53
CA GLY A 398 -4.92 -8.72 5.50
C GLY A 398 -4.05 -8.14 4.38
N THR A 399 -4.57 -7.17 3.61
CA THR A 399 -3.81 -6.40 2.62
C THR A 399 -3.96 -4.90 2.87
N ASN A 400 -3.09 -4.08 2.27
CA ASN A 400 -3.25 -2.63 2.18
C ASN A 400 -2.54 -2.16 0.91
N VAL A 401 -3.33 -1.88 -0.11
CA VAL A 401 -2.89 -1.38 -1.43
C VAL A 401 -3.73 -0.19 -1.86
N ASN A 402 -4.01 0.73 -0.93
CA ASN A 402 -4.84 1.92 -1.08
C ASN A 402 -6.34 1.63 -1.37
N ASP A 403 -7.03 2.58 -1.99
CA ASP A 403 -8.48 2.57 -2.18
C ASP A 403 -8.88 2.33 -3.64
N LEU A 404 -10.09 1.83 -3.80
CA LEU A 404 -10.75 1.67 -5.10
C LEU A 404 -12.10 2.37 -5.11
N SER A 405 -12.33 3.20 -6.12
CA SER A 405 -13.60 3.88 -6.37
C SER A 405 -14.14 3.46 -7.74
N VAL A 406 -15.41 3.12 -7.81
CA VAL A 406 -16.05 2.63 -9.05
C VAL A 406 -17.41 3.28 -9.23
N LEU A 407 -17.66 3.77 -10.46
CA LEU A 407 -18.96 4.14 -10.95
C LEU A 407 -19.46 3.03 -11.91
N LEU A 408 -20.65 2.52 -11.67
CA LEU A 408 -21.35 1.59 -12.53
C LEU A 408 -22.58 2.26 -13.17
N ILE A 409 -22.74 2.09 -14.46
CA ILE A 409 -23.93 2.45 -15.22
C ILE A 409 -24.38 1.20 -15.96
N ARG A 410 -25.55 0.65 -15.65
CA ARG A 410 -26.07 -0.57 -16.28
C ARG A 410 -27.09 -0.22 -17.35
N ARG A 411 -27.05 -0.95 -18.47
CA ARG A 411 -28.03 -0.88 -19.57
C ARG A 411 -28.42 -2.27 -20.02
#